data_c1d9432b33019fe92635e7235ad944d3
#
_entry.id   c1d9432b33019fe92635e7235ad944d3
#
_cell.length_a   1.000
_cell.length_b   1.000
_cell.length_c   1.000
_cell.angle_alpha   90.00
_cell.angle_beta   90.00
_cell.angle_gamma   90.00
#
_symmetry.space_group_name_H-M   'P 1'
#
loop_
_entity.id
_entity.type
_entity.pdbx_description
1 polymer ?
#
loop_
_entity_poly.entity_id
_entity_poly.type
_entity_poly.pdbx_seq_one_letter_code
_entity_poly.pdbx_strand_id
1 'polypeptide(L)'
;MNYASYAAIHARHLPDKVCLIERTPSQNLRRVLTWREFNDEINKVANYLSRELEIKDGDFVMHLQNNSLEWVITYYAIIKLGAIVVPLNFRFVGQDILYAAKICQPKAFLLGSEFLPVVQPVQQDLKSVEKYVCVGGDVPDDMTDYQLMAAYSDSSEALVEVDDQHDLAMMFTSGTTGDPKPVLHTHYSLNNTAIGNGMSYFVEKNDNYVFFLPLYHSGTMFLWAPFYATGATGTIIRQLTDPKWIIEALAEEKGTDVLFVVPIAIAILNAIDNGDINLADYDLSSWRYMEIGAQPVPFDVMKRLVDTLPCGCSNIYGITEGGGGGLYNLYPEEVLERPGSIGKPTFGMDAKVVDFEGNAVQPGEVGELLLKTNRMMKGYFQNPALTEKSLKDGWLYTGDLVKVDDQGYFYIVDRAKDMVTSGGENIFPVEIEDALMDHPKIDDVACIGYPDERLVEIVLAIVQLKEGESMTEEELLEFAETKMAKYKMPRKIIFDPVMRNPTGKLMKPQMRVKYTGRKEAFKKLD
;
A
#
# COMPACT_ATOMS: atom_id res chain seq x y z
N MET A 1 23.25 6.00 -5.79
CA MET A 1 23.69 4.70 -5.17
C MET A 1 22.64 3.66 -5.45
N ASN A 2 23.03 2.49 -5.94
CA ASN A 2 22.10 1.37 -6.11
C ASN A 2 21.50 0.98 -4.74
N TYR A 3 20.16 0.99 -4.63
CA TYR A 3 19.47 0.71 -3.38
C TYR A 3 19.74 -0.70 -2.83
N ALA A 4 20.02 -1.68 -3.71
CA ALA A 4 20.41 -3.04 -3.30
C ALA A 4 21.77 -3.12 -2.60
N SER A 5 22.61 -2.07 -2.68
CA SER A 5 23.95 -2.06 -2.07
C SER A 5 23.96 -2.20 -0.55
N TYR A 6 22.85 -1.86 0.13
CA TYR A 6 22.74 -2.04 1.58
C TYR A 6 22.95 -3.50 2.00
N ALA A 7 22.46 -4.49 1.21
CA ALA A 7 22.69 -5.91 1.52
C ALA A 7 24.19 -6.24 1.56
N ALA A 8 24.96 -5.78 0.56
CA ALA A 8 26.41 -6.00 0.52
C ALA A 8 27.15 -5.24 1.65
N ILE A 9 26.69 -4.04 2.00
CA ILE A 9 27.24 -3.25 3.12
C ILE A 9 27.02 -4.00 4.44
N HIS A 10 25.80 -4.45 4.70
CA HIS A 10 25.46 -5.14 5.94
C HIS A 10 26.07 -6.55 6.00
N ALA A 11 26.20 -7.26 4.87
CA ALA A 11 26.92 -8.54 4.80
C ALA A 11 28.39 -8.40 5.26
N ARG A 12 29.03 -7.24 5.01
CA ARG A 12 30.39 -6.96 5.48
C ARG A 12 30.48 -6.54 6.94
N HIS A 13 29.51 -5.74 7.42
CA HIS A 13 29.58 -5.11 8.74
C HIS A 13 28.75 -5.82 9.81
N LEU A 14 27.71 -6.55 9.43
CA LEU A 14 26.78 -7.27 10.29
C LEU A 14 26.54 -8.71 9.79
N PRO A 15 27.57 -9.48 9.37
CA PRO A 15 27.42 -10.72 8.61
C PRO A 15 26.52 -11.74 9.28
N ASP A 16 26.63 -11.90 10.59
CA ASP A 16 25.94 -12.95 11.35
C ASP A 16 24.65 -12.44 12.02
N LYS A 17 24.29 -11.15 11.84
CA LYS A 17 23.02 -10.61 12.30
C LYS A 17 21.89 -11.10 11.42
N VAL A 18 20.78 -11.49 12.05
CA VAL A 18 19.54 -11.85 11.34
C VAL A 18 19.04 -10.67 10.53
N CYS A 19 18.82 -10.89 9.24
CA CYS A 19 18.25 -9.94 8.29
C CYS A 19 16.76 -10.19 8.12
N LEU A 20 16.39 -11.41 7.77
CA LEU A 20 15.01 -11.80 7.48
C LEU A 20 14.62 -13.08 8.20
N ILE A 21 13.40 -13.09 8.68
CA ILE A 21 12.72 -14.26 9.23
C ILE A 21 11.44 -14.46 8.41
N GLU A 22 11.18 -15.67 7.94
CA GLU A 22 9.88 -16.05 7.37
C GLU A 22 9.18 -16.99 8.32
N ARG A 23 7.93 -16.70 8.61
CA ARG A 23 7.03 -17.56 9.37
C ARG A 23 5.89 -18.02 8.47
N THR A 24 5.66 -19.31 8.44
CA THR A 24 4.47 -19.94 7.82
C THR A 24 3.72 -20.70 8.91
N PRO A 25 2.91 -20.04 9.75
CA PRO A 25 2.32 -20.64 10.94
C PRO A 25 1.43 -21.85 10.63
N SER A 26 0.70 -21.83 9.50
CA SER A 26 -0.12 -22.96 9.04
C SER A 26 0.66 -24.27 8.82
N GLN A 27 1.98 -24.16 8.62
CA GLN A 27 2.89 -25.31 8.39
C GLN A 27 3.89 -25.51 9.53
N ASN A 28 3.81 -24.69 10.58
CA ASN A 28 4.80 -24.62 11.66
C ASN A 28 6.24 -24.48 11.12
N LEU A 29 6.40 -23.66 10.08
CA LEU A 29 7.68 -23.44 9.41
C LEU A 29 8.24 -22.06 9.77
N ARG A 30 9.53 -22.04 10.11
CA ARG A 30 10.32 -20.84 10.35
C ARG A 30 11.63 -20.94 9.59
N ARG A 31 11.92 -19.96 8.73
CA ARG A 31 13.20 -19.84 7.99
C ARG A 31 13.88 -18.53 8.39
N VAL A 32 15.19 -18.53 8.43
CA VAL A 32 15.99 -17.36 8.84
C VAL A 32 17.14 -17.17 7.88
N LEU A 33 17.44 -15.91 7.55
CA LEU A 33 18.64 -15.51 6.82
C LEU A 33 19.36 -14.44 7.61
N THR A 34 20.67 -14.59 7.74
CA THR A 34 21.58 -13.52 8.18
C THR A 34 21.83 -12.56 7.03
N TRP A 35 22.42 -11.38 7.31
CA TRP A 35 22.78 -10.43 6.26
C TRP A 35 23.76 -11.01 5.24
N ARG A 36 24.69 -11.88 5.67
CA ARG A 36 25.61 -12.60 4.78
C ARG A 36 24.84 -13.52 3.86
N GLU A 37 24.03 -14.43 4.43
CA GLU A 37 23.24 -15.40 3.66
C GLU A 37 22.28 -14.69 2.70
N PHE A 38 21.62 -13.63 3.15
CA PHE A 38 20.72 -12.84 2.31
C PHE A 38 21.44 -12.22 1.10
N ASN A 39 22.63 -11.61 1.31
CA ASN A 39 23.40 -11.06 0.21
C ASN A 39 23.90 -12.14 -0.74
N ASP A 40 24.33 -13.31 -0.21
CA ASP A 40 24.79 -14.44 -1.01
C ASP A 40 23.65 -15.00 -1.88
N GLU A 41 22.45 -15.16 -1.32
CA GLU A 41 21.26 -15.60 -2.08
C GLU A 41 20.86 -14.58 -3.16
N ILE A 42 20.86 -13.28 -2.84
CA ILE A 42 20.63 -12.22 -3.84
C ILE A 42 21.68 -12.32 -4.97
N ASN A 43 22.95 -12.51 -4.65
CA ASN A 43 24.02 -12.59 -5.65
C ASN A 43 23.88 -13.82 -6.55
N LYS A 44 23.55 -14.98 -5.99
CA LYS A 44 23.29 -16.20 -6.79
C LYS A 44 22.18 -15.98 -7.79
N VAL A 45 21.04 -15.44 -7.31
CA VAL A 45 19.89 -15.14 -8.16
C VAL A 45 20.24 -14.08 -9.21
N ALA A 46 20.91 -13.00 -8.84
CA ALA A 46 21.30 -11.93 -9.76
C ALA A 46 22.28 -12.45 -10.84
N ASN A 47 23.31 -13.23 -10.43
CA ASN A 47 24.25 -13.82 -11.37
C ASN A 47 23.56 -14.79 -12.34
N TYR A 48 22.60 -15.59 -11.87
CA TYR A 48 21.81 -16.47 -12.74
C TYR A 48 20.95 -15.66 -13.72
N LEU A 49 20.19 -14.67 -13.20
CA LEU A 49 19.36 -13.78 -14.04
C LEU A 49 20.20 -13.13 -15.15
N SER A 50 21.39 -12.64 -14.81
CA SER A 50 22.26 -11.95 -15.78
C SER A 50 22.90 -12.90 -16.78
N ARG A 51 23.44 -14.04 -16.35
CA ARG A 51 24.26 -14.92 -17.21
C ARG A 51 23.46 -15.97 -17.95
N GLU A 52 22.45 -16.55 -17.31
CA GLU A 52 21.64 -17.64 -17.89
C GLU A 52 20.36 -17.11 -18.55
N LEU A 53 19.76 -16.06 -17.97
CA LEU A 53 18.54 -15.48 -18.51
C LEU A 53 18.78 -14.16 -19.26
N GLU A 54 20.03 -13.67 -19.30
CA GLU A 54 20.47 -12.48 -20.03
C GLU A 54 19.74 -11.19 -19.62
N ILE A 55 19.28 -11.10 -18.35
CA ILE A 55 18.68 -9.90 -17.80
C ILE A 55 19.77 -8.85 -17.58
N LYS A 56 19.52 -7.63 -18.06
CA LYS A 56 20.48 -6.53 -18.07
C LYS A 56 19.89 -5.29 -17.42
N ASP A 57 20.77 -4.32 -17.24
CA ASP A 57 20.43 -2.97 -16.86
C ASP A 57 19.31 -2.38 -17.74
N GLY A 58 18.28 -1.82 -17.11
CA GLY A 58 17.10 -1.24 -17.77
C GLY A 58 16.03 -2.25 -18.23
N ASP A 59 16.27 -3.57 -18.18
CA ASP A 59 15.25 -4.56 -18.51
C ASP A 59 14.11 -4.56 -17.46
N PHE A 60 12.86 -4.62 -17.91
CA PHE A 60 11.73 -4.81 -17.02
C PHE A 60 11.51 -6.28 -16.68
N VAL A 61 11.29 -6.56 -15.40
CA VAL A 61 11.02 -7.91 -14.89
C VAL A 61 9.73 -7.90 -14.09
N MET A 62 8.70 -8.57 -14.60
CA MET A 62 7.44 -8.75 -13.84
C MET A 62 7.65 -9.73 -12.70
N HIS A 63 6.97 -9.47 -11.58
CA HIS A 63 7.15 -10.18 -10.34
C HIS A 63 5.79 -10.43 -9.66
N LEU A 64 5.32 -11.69 -9.64
CA LEU A 64 4.01 -12.10 -9.13
C LEU A 64 4.16 -13.29 -8.18
N GLN A 65 4.27 -13.01 -6.88
CA GLN A 65 4.43 -14.02 -5.84
C GLN A 65 3.69 -13.57 -4.57
N ASN A 66 3.33 -14.52 -3.71
CA ASN A 66 2.95 -14.22 -2.33
C ASN A 66 4.17 -13.82 -1.49
N ASN A 67 3.92 -13.22 -0.32
CA ASN A 67 4.98 -12.85 0.62
C ASN A 67 5.85 -14.07 0.94
N SER A 68 7.16 -13.96 0.73
CA SER A 68 8.13 -15.04 1.02
C SER A 68 9.56 -14.48 1.01
N LEU A 69 10.52 -15.26 1.51
CA LEU A 69 11.95 -14.94 1.35
C LEU A 69 12.32 -14.86 -0.12
N GLU A 70 11.79 -15.77 -0.95
CA GLU A 70 12.04 -15.79 -2.40
C GLU A 70 11.55 -14.50 -3.06
N TRP A 71 10.41 -13.95 -2.60
CA TRP A 71 9.91 -12.67 -3.08
C TRP A 71 10.94 -11.56 -2.83
N VAL A 72 11.45 -11.46 -1.60
CA VAL A 72 12.40 -10.41 -1.21
C VAL A 72 13.74 -10.60 -1.92
N ILE A 73 14.26 -11.83 -1.97
CA ILE A 73 15.52 -12.15 -2.64
C ILE A 73 15.47 -11.77 -4.12
N THR A 74 14.41 -12.19 -4.83
CA THR A 74 14.28 -11.90 -6.27
C THR A 74 14.08 -10.42 -6.55
N TYR A 75 13.32 -9.70 -5.70
CA TYR A 75 13.17 -8.25 -5.80
C TYR A 75 14.52 -7.54 -5.75
N TYR A 76 15.34 -7.85 -4.73
CA TYR A 76 16.66 -7.23 -4.58
C TYR A 76 17.67 -7.71 -5.63
N ALA A 77 17.57 -8.93 -6.11
CA ALA A 77 18.40 -9.44 -7.20
C ALA A 77 18.16 -8.70 -8.51
N ILE A 78 16.91 -8.44 -8.86
CA ILE A 78 16.54 -7.69 -10.07
C ILE A 78 17.12 -6.27 -10.00
N ILE A 79 16.84 -5.53 -8.93
CA ILE A 79 17.30 -4.13 -8.82
C ILE A 79 18.81 -4.02 -8.65
N LYS A 80 19.49 -5.08 -8.15
CA LYS A 80 20.95 -5.14 -8.03
C LYS A 80 21.63 -5.09 -9.40
N LEU A 81 20.99 -5.67 -10.42
CA LEU A 81 21.44 -5.67 -11.80
C LEU A 81 21.14 -4.35 -12.55
N GLY A 82 20.49 -3.37 -11.91
CA GLY A 82 19.96 -2.19 -12.58
C GLY A 82 18.71 -2.49 -13.42
N ALA A 83 18.16 -3.69 -13.36
CA ALA A 83 16.88 -4.02 -13.98
C ALA A 83 15.71 -3.46 -13.14
N ILE A 84 14.57 -3.23 -13.79
CA ILE A 84 13.40 -2.57 -13.21
C ILE A 84 12.41 -3.63 -12.78
N VAL A 85 12.16 -3.74 -11.47
CA VAL A 85 11.18 -4.69 -10.95
C VAL A 85 9.76 -4.15 -11.12
N VAL A 86 8.84 -5.02 -11.55
CA VAL A 86 7.41 -4.69 -11.73
C VAL A 86 6.59 -5.62 -10.83
N PRO A 87 6.45 -5.29 -9.54
CA PRO A 87 5.67 -6.11 -8.61
C PRO A 87 4.18 -5.99 -8.94
N LEU A 88 3.55 -7.14 -9.18
CA LEU A 88 2.14 -7.23 -9.55
C LEU A 88 1.28 -7.59 -8.34
N ASN A 89 0.05 -7.08 -8.35
CA ASN A 89 -0.95 -7.45 -7.38
C ASN A 89 -1.33 -8.94 -7.56
N PHE A 90 -1.22 -9.73 -6.50
CA PHE A 90 -1.54 -11.17 -6.52
C PHE A 90 -3.02 -11.48 -6.85
N ARG A 91 -3.90 -10.46 -6.87
CA ARG A 91 -5.29 -10.58 -7.31
C ARG A 91 -5.51 -10.23 -8.79
N PHE A 92 -4.46 -9.90 -9.50
CA PHE A 92 -4.57 -9.67 -10.94
C PHE A 92 -5.05 -10.93 -11.64
N VAL A 93 -6.01 -10.73 -12.54
CA VAL A 93 -6.46 -11.76 -13.49
C VAL A 93 -5.65 -11.64 -14.78
N GLY A 94 -5.81 -12.61 -15.69
CA GLY A 94 -5.04 -12.65 -16.94
C GLY A 94 -5.06 -11.33 -17.73
N GLN A 95 -6.20 -10.63 -17.78
CA GLN A 95 -6.32 -9.34 -18.48
C GLN A 95 -5.49 -8.22 -17.83
N ASP A 96 -5.41 -8.19 -16.49
CA ASP A 96 -4.59 -7.20 -15.77
C ASP A 96 -3.11 -7.46 -16.02
N ILE A 97 -2.70 -8.74 -16.09
CA ILE A 97 -1.32 -9.14 -16.39
C ILE A 97 -0.96 -8.74 -17.82
N LEU A 98 -1.84 -8.98 -18.79
CA LEU A 98 -1.66 -8.54 -20.18
C LEU A 98 -1.56 -7.02 -20.29
N TYR A 99 -2.40 -6.29 -19.53
CA TYR A 99 -2.35 -4.84 -19.48
C TYR A 99 -1.00 -4.34 -18.95
N ALA A 100 -0.52 -4.89 -17.81
CA ALA A 100 0.77 -4.54 -17.25
C ALA A 100 1.92 -4.85 -18.21
N ALA A 101 1.92 -6.05 -18.81
CA ALA A 101 2.93 -6.47 -19.78
C ALA A 101 2.96 -5.60 -21.04
N LYS A 102 1.79 -5.18 -21.54
CA LYS A 102 1.69 -4.26 -22.68
C LYS A 102 2.37 -2.93 -22.39
N ILE A 103 2.31 -2.44 -21.14
CA ILE A 103 2.93 -1.16 -20.74
C ILE A 103 4.43 -1.32 -20.58
N CYS A 104 4.88 -2.25 -19.74
CA CYS A 104 6.30 -2.35 -19.37
C CYS A 104 7.14 -3.20 -20.34
N GLN A 105 6.52 -3.97 -21.25
CA GLN A 105 7.23 -4.87 -22.18
C GLN A 105 8.30 -5.70 -21.46
N PRO A 106 7.93 -6.52 -20.46
CA PRO A 106 8.89 -7.19 -19.61
C PRO A 106 9.65 -8.26 -20.38
N LYS A 107 10.95 -8.38 -20.13
CA LYS A 107 11.80 -9.42 -20.70
C LYS A 107 11.66 -10.75 -19.94
N ALA A 108 11.45 -10.67 -18.63
CA ALA A 108 11.23 -11.86 -17.80
C ALA A 108 10.01 -11.71 -16.90
N PHE A 109 9.46 -12.86 -16.51
CA PHE A 109 8.34 -12.95 -15.57
C PHE A 109 8.65 -14.01 -14.50
N LEU A 110 8.84 -13.55 -13.25
CA LEU A 110 9.03 -14.39 -12.08
C LEU A 110 7.69 -14.54 -11.36
N LEU A 111 7.22 -15.77 -11.18
CA LEU A 111 5.92 -16.04 -10.58
C LEU A 111 5.97 -17.22 -9.60
N GLY A 112 5.13 -17.16 -8.56
CA GLY A 112 4.86 -18.30 -7.70
C GLY A 112 4.01 -19.34 -8.42
N SER A 113 4.25 -20.63 -8.16
CA SER A 113 3.50 -21.73 -8.78
C SER A 113 1.98 -21.64 -8.57
N GLU A 114 1.54 -21.00 -7.48
CA GLU A 114 0.14 -20.74 -7.18
C GLU A 114 -0.56 -19.84 -8.21
N PHE A 115 0.21 -19.08 -9.01
CA PHE A 115 -0.30 -18.19 -10.07
C PHE A 115 -0.29 -18.82 -11.46
N LEU A 116 0.20 -20.04 -11.62
CA LEU A 116 0.16 -20.78 -12.91
C LEU A 116 -1.25 -20.81 -13.53
N PRO A 117 -2.33 -21.08 -12.77
CA PRO A 117 -3.69 -21.10 -13.31
C PRO A 117 -4.15 -19.76 -13.92
N VAL A 118 -3.57 -18.64 -13.49
CA VAL A 118 -3.91 -17.30 -14.00
C VAL A 118 -2.99 -16.89 -15.14
N VAL A 119 -1.71 -17.29 -15.10
CA VAL A 119 -0.69 -16.87 -16.07
C VAL A 119 -0.70 -17.75 -17.32
N GLN A 120 -0.77 -19.08 -17.19
CA GLN A 120 -0.73 -20.01 -18.33
C GLN A 120 -1.77 -19.73 -19.41
N PRO A 121 -3.05 -19.43 -19.10
CA PRO A 121 -4.05 -19.13 -20.12
C PRO A 121 -3.72 -17.92 -21.02
N VAL A 122 -2.91 -16.98 -20.51
CA VAL A 122 -2.53 -15.74 -21.22
C VAL A 122 -1.06 -15.72 -21.65
N GLN A 123 -0.29 -16.76 -21.32
CA GLN A 123 1.15 -16.82 -21.54
C GLN A 123 1.54 -16.61 -23.01
N GLN A 124 0.78 -17.16 -23.94
CA GLN A 124 1.03 -17.00 -25.38
C GLN A 124 0.84 -15.56 -25.88
N ASP A 125 0.09 -14.74 -25.14
CA ASP A 125 -0.16 -13.34 -25.47
C ASP A 125 0.84 -12.39 -24.83
N LEU A 126 1.67 -12.86 -23.89
CA LEU A 126 2.77 -12.13 -23.27
C LEU A 126 4.01 -12.07 -24.17
N LYS A 127 3.87 -11.44 -25.35
CA LYS A 127 4.85 -11.49 -26.46
C LYS A 127 6.24 -10.95 -26.13
N SER A 128 6.37 -10.05 -25.16
CA SER A 128 7.66 -9.47 -24.73
C SER A 128 8.40 -10.37 -23.74
N VAL A 129 7.71 -11.29 -23.08
CA VAL A 129 8.32 -12.17 -22.06
C VAL A 129 9.10 -13.29 -22.76
N GLU A 130 10.40 -13.23 -22.66
CA GLU A 130 11.30 -14.25 -23.23
C GLU A 130 11.60 -15.36 -22.22
N LYS A 131 11.58 -15.04 -20.92
CA LYS A 131 11.99 -15.92 -19.82
C LYS A 131 10.94 -15.97 -18.72
N TYR A 132 10.57 -17.19 -18.35
CA TYR A 132 9.68 -17.44 -17.21
C TYR A 132 10.45 -18.16 -16.11
N VAL A 133 10.25 -17.72 -14.86
CA VAL A 133 10.80 -18.38 -13.67
C VAL A 133 9.64 -18.72 -12.74
N CYS A 134 9.53 -19.98 -12.35
CA CYS A 134 8.53 -20.47 -11.41
C CYS A 134 9.16 -20.72 -10.04
N VAL A 135 8.51 -20.21 -8.99
CA VAL A 135 8.96 -20.35 -7.60
C VAL A 135 8.04 -21.33 -6.88
N GLY A 136 8.58 -22.47 -6.46
CA GLY A 136 7.87 -23.51 -5.72
C GLY A 136 6.95 -24.38 -6.58
N GLY A 137 6.36 -25.40 -5.95
CA GLY A 137 5.42 -26.33 -6.60
C GLY A 137 6.00 -27.15 -7.74
N ASP A 138 5.13 -27.65 -8.61
CA ASP A 138 5.50 -28.34 -9.84
C ASP A 138 5.80 -27.30 -10.93
N VAL A 139 7.05 -27.21 -11.37
CA VAL A 139 7.52 -26.25 -12.35
C VAL A 139 7.22 -26.77 -13.76
N PRO A 140 6.53 -26.03 -14.63
CA PRO A 140 6.33 -26.40 -16.04
C PRO A 140 7.66 -26.51 -16.81
N ASP A 141 7.74 -27.44 -17.78
CA ASP A 141 8.94 -27.70 -18.56
C ASP A 141 9.46 -26.48 -19.37
N ASP A 142 8.57 -25.55 -19.68
CA ASP A 142 8.88 -24.29 -20.40
C ASP A 142 9.25 -23.13 -19.48
N MET A 143 9.39 -23.37 -18.18
CA MET A 143 9.80 -22.38 -17.19
C MET A 143 11.06 -22.80 -16.45
N THR A 144 11.86 -21.84 -16.04
CA THR A 144 13.02 -22.06 -15.18
C THR A 144 12.58 -22.30 -13.74
N ASP A 145 13.08 -23.35 -13.11
CA ASP A 145 12.88 -23.57 -11.68
C ASP A 145 13.76 -22.59 -10.86
N TYR A 146 13.14 -21.87 -9.92
CA TYR A 146 13.87 -21.01 -8.99
C TYR A 146 14.97 -21.74 -8.22
N GLN A 147 14.84 -23.04 -7.97
CA GLN A 147 15.85 -23.84 -7.28
C GLN A 147 17.20 -23.87 -8.03
N LEU A 148 17.19 -23.75 -9.37
CA LEU A 148 18.42 -23.62 -10.16
C LEU A 148 19.14 -22.30 -9.86
N MET A 149 18.40 -21.22 -9.59
CA MET A 149 18.95 -19.93 -9.22
C MET A 149 19.51 -19.95 -7.79
N ALA A 150 18.76 -20.52 -6.84
CA ALA A 150 19.16 -20.67 -5.44
C ALA A 150 20.39 -21.58 -5.28
N ALA A 151 20.53 -22.59 -6.16
CA ALA A 151 21.66 -23.52 -6.18
C ALA A 151 22.83 -23.03 -7.05
N TYR A 152 22.73 -21.82 -7.65
CA TYR A 152 23.78 -21.32 -8.54
C TYR A 152 25.09 -21.17 -7.78
N SER A 153 26.19 -21.61 -8.41
CA SER A 153 27.49 -21.71 -7.73
C SER A 153 28.21 -20.38 -7.53
N ASP A 154 27.82 -19.34 -8.30
CA ASP A 154 28.44 -18.03 -8.23
C ASP A 154 27.64 -17.06 -7.36
N SER A 155 28.13 -16.83 -6.15
CA SER A 155 27.64 -15.82 -5.20
C SER A 155 28.52 -14.56 -5.17
N SER A 156 29.40 -14.37 -6.15
CA SER A 156 30.21 -13.14 -6.25
C SER A 156 29.32 -11.90 -6.40
N GLU A 157 29.80 -10.75 -5.91
CA GLU A 157 29.05 -9.51 -5.91
C GLU A 157 28.61 -9.10 -7.33
N ALA A 158 27.30 -9.05 -7.54
CA ALA A 158 26.66 -8.77 -8.84
C ALA A 158 26.17 -7.31 -8.97
N LEU A 159 26.55 -6.44 -8.05
CA LEU A 159 26.07 -5.06 -7.99
C LEU A 159 26.49 -4.25 -9.23
N VAL A 160 25.49 -3.74 -9.94
CA VAL A 160 25.69 -2.77 -11.03
C VAL A 160 25.65 -1.35 -10.45
N GLU A 161 26.64 -0.53 -10.83
CA GLU A 161 26.62 0.89 -10.50
C GLU A 161 25.55 1.61 -11.32
N VAL A 162 24.73 2.38 -10.64
CA VAL A 162 23.65 3.17 -11.24
C VAL A 162 23.72 4.62 -10.77
N ASP A 163 23.29 5.54 -11.60
CA ASP A 163 23.10 6.92 -11.18
C ASP A 163 21.85 7.10 -10.29
N ASP A 164 21.70 8.28 -9.73
CA ASP A 164 20.60 8.56 -8.80
C ASP A 164 19.22 8.56 -9.49
N GLN A 165 19.15 8.86 -10.78
CA GLN A 165 17.91 8.91 -11.55
C GLN A 165 17.59 7.60 -12.27
N HIS A 166 18.40 6.57 -12.04
CA HIS A 166 18.16 5.25 -12.60
C HIS A 166 16.87 4.64 -12.07
N ASP A 167 16.06 4.08 -12.97
CA ASP A 167 14.78 3.49 -12.64
C ASP A 167 14.96 2.22 -11.83
N LEU A 168 14.12 2.03 -10.80
CA LEU A 168 14.22 0.89 -9.89
C LEU A 168 12.99 0.01 -9.93
N ALA A 169 11.81 0.60 -9.80
CA ALA A 169 10.56 -0.15 -9.70
C ALA A 169 9.42 0.58 -10.40
N MET A 170 8.57 -0.21 -11.09
CA MET A 170 7.30 0.27 -11.62
C MET A 170 6.17 -0.35 -10.83
N MET A 171 5.40 0.47 -10.11
CA MET A 171 4.28 0.04 -9.28
C MET A 171 2.96 0.47 -9.90
N PHE A 172 2.03 -0.48 -10.07
CA PHE A 172 0.69 -0.18 -10.57
C PHE A 172 -0.23 0.27 -9.43
N THR A 173 -0.77 1.49 -9.53
CA THR A 173 -1.76 2.00 -8.58
C THR A 173 -3.16 1.95 -9.18
N SER A 174 -4.19 1.81 -8.34
CA SER A 174 -5.58 1.88 -8.79
C SER A 174 -5.86 3.26 -9.36
N GLY A 175 -5.95 3.34 -10.70
CA GLY A 175 -6.24 4.58 -11.41
C GLY A 175 -7.63 5.15 -11.09
N THR A 176 -7.77 6.45 -11.30
CA THR A 176 -9.07 7.15 -11.22
C THR A 176 -9.99 6.80 -12.40
N THR A 177 -9.38 6.38 -13.52
CA THR A 177 -10.03 6.04 -14.79
C THR A 177 -10.40 4.54 -14.90
N GLY A 178 -10.08 3.73 -13.87
CA GLY A 178 -10.32 2.30 -13.84
C GLY A 178 -9.11 1.45 -14.25
N ASP A 179 -8.22 1.95 -15.10
CA ASP A 179 -6.99 1.24 -15.46
C ASP A 179 -5.85 1.59 -14.50
N PRO A 180 -5.05 0.62 -14.05
CA PRO A 180 -3.92 0.87 -13.17
C PRO A 180 -2.88 1.82 -13.78
N LYS A 181 -2.39 2.78 -12.99
CA LYS A 181 -1.36 3.74 -13.42
C LYS A 181 0.03 3.22 -13.11
N PRO A 182 0.97 3.24 -14.07
CA PRO A 182 2.35 2.76 -13.87
C PRO A 182 3.23 3.85 -13.22
N VAL A 183 3.35 3.83 -11.91
CA VAL A 183 4.19 4.77 -11.13
C VAL A 183 5.64 4.29 -11.15
N LEU A 184 6.55 5.12 -11.62
CA LEU A 184 7.98 4.79 -11.75
C LEU A 184 8.80 5.43 -10.63
N HIS A 185 9.51 4.60 -9.87
CA HIS A 185 10.44 5.03 -8.83
C HIS A 185 11.90 4.81 -9.23
N THR A 186 12.78 5.65 -8.71
CA THR A 186 14.23 5.59 -8.93
C THR A 186 14.95 5.08 -7.68
N HIS A 187 16.21 4.68 -7.85
CA HIS A 187 17.09 4.39 -6.70
C HIS A 187 17.23 5.61 -5.77
N TYR A 188 17.22 6.82 -6.32
CA TYR A 188 17.22 8.06 -5.54
C TYR A 188 16.00 8.21 -4.65
N SER A 189 14.80 8.04 -5.21
CA SER A 189 13.56 8.18 -4.44
C SER A 189 13.47 7.18 -3.30
N LEU A 190 13.88 5.92 -3.51
CA LEU A 190 13.87 4.90 -2.46
C LEU A 190 14.94 5.13 -1.39
N ASN A 191 16.14 5.56 -1.76
CA ASN A 191 17.15 5.95 -0.78
C ASN A 191 16.66 7.11 0.11
N ASN A 192 15.99 8.12 -0.47
CA ASN A 192 15.40 9.21 0.30
C ASN A 192 14.20 8.76 1.14
N THR A 193 13.41 7.79 0.66
CA THR A 193 12.34 7.15 1.44
C THR A 193 12.92 6.46 2.68
N ALA A 194 13.98 5.69 2.52
CA ALA A 194 14.65 5.02 3.63
C ALA A 194 15.16 6.02 4.68
N ILE A 195 15.84 7.09 4.25
CA ILE A 195 16.36 8.12 5.15
C ILE A 195 15.21 8.85 5.86
N GLY A 196 14.26 9.36 5.10
CA GLY A 196 13.21 10.20 5.65
C GLY A 196 12.24 9.44 6.56
N ASN A 197 11.84 8.22 6.19
CA ASN A 197 11.02 7.37 7.05
C ASN A 197 11.83 6.90 8.27
N GLY A 198 13.10 6.52 8.09
CA GLY A 198 13.97 6.09 9.18
C GLY A 198 14.11 7.15 10.27
N MET A 199 14.28 8.41 9.88
CA MET A 199 14.34 9.52 10.82
C MET A 199 12.97 9.84 11.45
N SER A 200 11.87 9.69 10.72
CA SER A 200 10.53 9.98 11.21
C SER A 200 10.01 8.93 12.18
N TYR A 201 10.33 7.64 11.95
CA TYR A 201 9.89 6.51 12.77
C TYR A 201 10.94 6.08 13.80
N PHE A 202 12.06 6.80 13.90
CA PHE A 202 13.16 6.50 14.83
C PHE A 202 13.66 5.06 14.69
N VAL A 203 13.82 4.61 13.44
CA VAL A 203 14.23 3.22 13.15
C VAL A 203 15.69 3.00 13.54
N GLU A 204 15.92 1.96 14.31
CA GLU A 204 17.22 1.55 14.80
C GLU A 204 17.66 0.19 14.22
N LYS A 205 18.96 -0.07 14.22
CA LYS A 205 19.52 -1.34 13.71
C LYS A 205 19.02 -2.60 14.44
N ASN A 206 18.54 -2.46 15.69
CA ASN A 206 18.05 -3.57 16.50
C ASN A 206 16.55 -3.80 16.36
N ASP A 207 15.88 -2.99 15.56
CA ASP A 207 14.47 -3.15 15.30
C ASP A 207 14.17 -4.38 14.45
N ASN A 208 12.93 -4.85 14.54
CA ASN A 208 12.38 -5.93 13.75
C ASN A 208 10.99 -5.53 13.25
N TYR A 209 10.89 -5.24 11.96
CA TYR A 209 9.64 -4.90 11.31
C TYR A 209 8.85 -6.15 10.92
N VAL A 210 7.61 -6.28 11.38
CA VAL A 210 6.75 -7.42 11.07
C VAL A 210 5.87 -7.10 9.86
N PHE A 211 6.07 -7.82 8.74
CA PHE A 211 5.24 -7.65 7.56
C PHE A 211 4.31 -8.84 7.36
N PHE A 212 3.05 -8.53 7.14
CA PHE A 212 2.04 -9.48 6.67
C PHE A 212 1.22 -8.92 5.51
N LEU A 213 1.24 -7.59 5.34
CA LEU A 213 0.62 -6.94 4.20
C LEU A 213 1.39 -7.29 2.91
N PRO A 214 0.72 -7.26 1.75
CA PRO A 214 1.34 -7.66 0.48
C PRO A 214 2.61 -6.87 0.15
N LEU A 215 3.71 -7.58 -0.14
CA LEU A 215 5.00 -6.99 -0.46
C LEU A 215 4.99 -6.21 -1.80
N TYR A 216 4.09 -6.52 -2.72
CA TYR A 216 3.94 -5.75 -3.96
C TYR A 216 3.41 -4.33 -3.72
N HIS A 217 2.82 -4.07 -2.55
CA HIS A 217 2.24 -2.76 -2.23
C HIS A 217 3.30 -1.80 -1.70
N SER A 218 3.27 -0.57 -2.22
CA SER A 218 4.23 0.48 -1.83
C SER A 218 4.24 0.76 -0.32
N GLY A 219 3.08 0.73 0.34
CA GLY A 219 2.98 0.90 1.79
C GLY A 219 3.87 -0.07 2.56
N THR A 220 3.90 -1.35 2.18
CA THR A 220 4.75 -2.34 2.83
C THR A 220 6.22 -2.13 2.50
N MET A 221 6.58 -2.01 1.22
CA MET A 221 7.98 -1.90 0.79
C MET A 221 8.64 -0.59 1.21
N PHE A 222 7.90 0.51 1.22
CA PHE A 222 8.46 1.81 1.61
C PHE A 222 8.59 1.97 3.13
N LEU A 223 7.76 1.28 3.91
CA LEU A 223 7.95 1.19 5.36
C LEU A 223 9.08 0.22 5.74
N TRP A 224 9.32 -0.83 4.95
CA TRP A 224 10.51 -1.66 5.11
C TRP A 224 11.81 -0.95 4.76
N ALA A 225 11.79 0.03 3.86
CA ALA A 225 12.98 0.70 3.35
C ALA A 225 13.95 1.21 4.45
N PRO A 226 13.50 1.88 5.52
CA PRO A 226 14.39 2.32 6.59
C PRO A 226 15.01 1.15 7.38
N PHE A 227 14.28 0.08 7.62
CA PHE A 227 14.80 -1.11 8.33
C PHE A 227 15.89 -1.80 7.53
N TYR A 228 15.69 -1.93 6.21
CA TYR A 228 16.70 -2.44 5.29
C TYR A 228 17.95 -1.56 5.27
N ALA A 229 17.80 -0.25 5.20
CA ALA A 229 18.94 0.68 5.14
C ALA A 229 19.73 0.75 6.44
N THR A 230 19.09 0.59 7.61
CA THR A 230 19.76 0.60 8.92
C THR A 230 20.39 -0.74 9.30
N GLY A 231 20.11 -1.80 8.57
CA GLY A 231 20.56 -3.15 8.90
C GLY A 231 19.73 -3.80 10.01
N ALA A 232 18.47 -3.42 10.13
CA ALA A 232 17.50 -4.00 11.05
C ALA A 232 17.01 -5.38 10.56
N THR A 233 16.13 -6.01 11.30
CA THR A 233 15.54 -7.32 10.96
C THR A 233 14.15 -7.11 10.36
N GLY A 234 13.71 -8.02 9.49
CA GLY A 234 12.34 -8.09 9.00
C GLY A 234 11.74 -9.48 9.22
N THR A 235 10.53 -9.53 9.75
CA THR A 235 9.77 -10.76 9.95
C THR A 235 8.60 -10.83 8.99
N ILE A 236 8.62 -11.77 8.06
CA ILE A 236 7.57 -12.00 7.06
C ILE A 236 6.58 -13.03 7.59
N ILE A 237 5.29 -12.71 7.63
CA ILE A 237 4.23 -13.70 7.84
C ILE A 237 3.68 -14.08 6.47
N ARG A 238 3.89 -15.35 6.10
CA ARG A 238 3.38 -15.91 4.85
C ARG A 238 1.93 -16.35 5.02
N GLN A 239 1.04 -15.90 4.14
CA GLN A 239 -0.37 -16.32 4.08
C GLN A 239 -1.13 -16.10 5.40
N LEU A 240 -1.28 -14.85 5.81
CA LEU A 240 -2.04 -14.49 7.00
C LEU A 240 -3.52 -14.92 6.84
N THR A 241 -3.95 -15.91 7.63
CA THR A 241 -5.35 -16.37 7.73
C THR A 241 -5.93 -16.22 9.12
N ASP A 242 -5.09 -15.96 10.12
CA ASP A 242 -5.47 -15.75 11.51
C ASP A 242 -4.70 -14.54 12.07
N PRO A 243 -5.40 -13.48 12.55
CA PRO A 243 -4.77 -12.28 13.10
C PRO A 243 -3.89 -12.56 14.32
N LYS A 244 -4.13 -13.65 15.05
CA LYS A 244 -3.31 -14.11 16.18
C LYS A 244 -1.84 -14.30 15.79
N TRP A 245 -1.56 -14.73 14.57
CA TRP A 245 -0.19 -14.94 14.10
C TRP A 245 0.65 -13.67 14.07
N ILE A 246 0.02 -12.50 13.99
CA ILE A 246 0.74 -11.22 14.09
C ILE A 246 1.24 -11.02 15.52
N ILE A 247 0.38 -11.26 16.51
CA ILE A 247 0.74 -11.13 17.93
C ILE A 247 1.82 -12.17 18.31
N GLU A 248 1.68 -13.41 17.82
CA GLU A 248 2.71 -14.44 18.00
C GLU A 248 4.05 -14.05 17.38
N ALA A 249 4.03 -13.48 16.15
CA ALA A 249 5.27 -13.02 15.51
C ALA A 249 5.91 -11.85 16.26
N LEU A 250 5.11 -10.89 16.74
CA LEU A 250 5.61 -9.77 17.55
C LEU A 250 6.27 -10.26 18.84
N ALA A 251 5.67 -11.24 19.51
CA ALA A 251 6.20 -11.79 20.76
C ALA A 251 7.45 -12.66 20.55
N GLU A 252 7.36 -13.66 19.66
CA GLU A 252 8.39 -14.68 19.50
C GLU A 252 9.63 -14.18 18.75
N GLU A 253 9.43 -13.29 17.78
CA GLU A 253 10.53 -12.70 17.01
C GLU A 253 11.01 -11.35 17.53
N LYS A 254 10.46 -10.89 18.67
CA LYS A 254 10.75 -9.56 19.25
C LYS A 254 10.51 -8.42 18.25
N GLY A 255 9.34 -8.48 17.58
CA GLY A 255 8.91 -7.45 16.66
C GLY A 255 8.77 -6.09 17.35
N THR A 256 9.24 -5.04 16.69
CA THR A 256 9.22 -3.68 17.23
C THR A 256 8.20 -2.78 16.58
N ASP A 257 7.91 -3.04 15.32
CA ASP A 257 7.08 -2.17 14.47
C ASP A 257 6.21 -3.01 13.53
N VAL A 258 4.99 -2.55 13.26
CA VAL A 258 4.05 -3.23 12.36
C VAL A 258 3.03 -2.25 11.77
N LEU A 259 2.73 -2.38 10.47
CA LEU A 259 1.65 -1.64 9.81
C LEU A 259 0.36 -2.44 9.82
N PHE A 260 -0.71 -1.86 10.38
CA PHE A 260 -2.07 -2.37 10.27
C PHE A 260 -2.87 -1.64 9.19
N VAL A 261 -3.83 -2.35 8.64
CA VAL A 261 -4.98 -1.77 7.95
C VAL A 261 -6.22 -1.96 8.81
N VAL A 262 -7.21 -1.09 8.66
CA VAL A 262 -8.39 -1.06 9.56
C VAL A 262 -9.07 -2.43 9.72
N PRO A 263 -9.29 -3.24 8.66
CA PRO A 263 -9.89 -4.57 8.84
C PRO A 263 -9.10 -5.51 9.74
N ILE A 264 -7.77 -5.49 9.65
CA ILE A 264 -6.90 -6.31 10.51
C ILE A 264 -6.90 -5.81 11.94
N ALA A 265 -6.88 -4.49 12.14
CA ALA A 265 -6.97 -3.89 13.47
C ALA A 265 -8.28 -4.30 14.17
N ILE A 266 -9.42 -4.22 13.46
CA ILE A 266 -10.72 -4.67 13.96
C ILE A 266 -10.71 -6.18 14.26
N ALA A 267 -10.13 -7.00 13.39
CA ALA A 267 -10.05 -8.44 13.60
C ALA A 267 -9.25 -8.80 14.87
N ILE A 268 -8.11 -8.12 15.12
CA ILE A 268 -7.31 -8.29 16.34
C ILE A 268 -8.13 -7.86 17.57
N LEU A 269 -8.77 -6.68 17.55
CA LEU A 269 -9.58 -6.21 18.66
C LEU A 269 -10.73 -7.17 18.99
N ASN A 270 -11.41 -7.70 17.97
CA ASN A 270 -12.49 -8.67 18.16
C ASN A 270 -11.97 -10.00 18.72
N ALA A 271 -10.80 -10.47 18.26
CA ALA A 271 -10.19 -11.69 18.80
C ALA A 271 -9.77 -11.52 20.27
N ILE A 272 -9.36 -10.33 20.68
CA ILE A 272 -9.08 -9.99 22.09
C ILE A 272 -10.38 -9.98 22.91
N ASP A 273 -11.43 -9.33 22.42
CA ASP A 273 -12.72 -9.26 23.12
C ASP A 273 -13.36 -10.64 23.31
N ASN A 274 -13.23 -11.51 22.31
CA ASN A 274 -13.75 -12.88 22.34
C ASN A 274 -12.91 -13.83 23.23
N GLY A 275 -11.71 -13.39 23.66
CA GLY A 275 -10.78 -14.22 24.43
C GLY A 275 -9.93 -15.18 23.60
N ASP A 276 -9.96 -15.07 22.24
CA ASP A 276 -9.12 -15.84 21.33
C ASP A 276 -7.64 -15.42 21.43
N ILE A 277 -7.41 -14.14 21.78
CA ILE A 277 -6.11 -13.54 22.06
C ILE A 277 -6.14 -12.94 23.46
N ASN A 278 -5.29 -13.43 24.37
CA ASN A 278 -5.02 -12.78 25.64
C ASN A 278 -3.61 -12.20 25.60
N LEU A 279 -3.48 -10.87 25.52
CA LEU A 279 -2.18 -10.20 25.39
C LEU A 279 -1.22 -10.49 26.56
N ALA A 280 -1.74 -10.83 27.75
CA ALA A 280 -0.91 -11.17 28.90
C ALA A 280 -0.14 -12.49 28.73
N ASP A 281 -0.51 -13.34 27.78
CA ASP A 281 0.17 -14.61 27.48
C ASP A 281 1.42 -14.41 26.60
N TYR A 282 1.66 -13.17 26.11
CA TYR A 282 2.73 -12.82 25.18
C TYR A 282 3.70 -11.81 25.76
N ASP A 283 5.00 -12.02 25.55
CA ASP A 283 6.00 -10.98 25.83
C ASP A 283 6.08 -9.97 24.65
N LEU A 284 5.30 -8.92 24.77
CA LEU A 284 5.21 -7.83 23.78
C LEU A 284 6.08 -6.61 24.16
N SER A 285 7.02 -6.74 25.09
CA SER A 285 7.85 -5.65 25.60
C SER A 285 8.76 -4.99 24.56
N SER A 286 9.02 -5.68 23.43
CA SER A 286 9.77 -5.14 22.30
C SER A 286 8.92 -4.29 21.37
N TRP A 287 7.59 -4.45 21.37
CA TRP A 287 6.69 -3.77 20.44
C TRP A 287 6.56 -2.28 20.77
N ARG A 288 7.15 -1.44 19.93
CA ARG A 288 7.22 0.02 20.14
C ARG A 288 6.11 0.78 19.44
N TYR A 289 5.86 0.45 18.16
CA TYR A 289 4.93 1.20 17.33
C TYR A 289 4.01 0.26 16.52
N MET A 290 2.78 0.72 16.39
CA MET A 290 1.81 0.22 15.44
C MET A 290 1.33 1.40 14.58
N GLU A 291 1.68 1.37 13.30
CA GLU A 291 1.13 2.28 12.32
C GLU A 291 -0.22 1.76 11.83
N ILE A 292 -1.14 2.67 11.51
CA ILE A 292 -2.40 2.32 10.86
C ILE A 292 -2.71 3.36 9.78
N GLY A 293 -3.19 2.90 8.62
CA GLY A 293 -3.45 3.81 7.51
C GLY A 293 -4.04 3.13 6.30
N ALA A 294 -3.73 3.65 5.12
CA ALA A 294 -4.25 3.28 3.81
C ALA A 294 -5.73 3.65 3.57
N GLN A 295 -6.49 3.95 4.61
CA GLN A 295 -7.87 4.46 4.58
C GLN A 295 -8.14 5.27 5.85
N PRO A 296 -9.23 6.09 5.90
CA PRO A 296 -9.65 6.74 7.14
C PRO A 296 -9.83 5.73 8.27
N VAL A 297 -9.33 6.07 9.46
CA VAL A 297 -9.42 5.23 10.66
C VAL A 297 -10.53 5.77 11.55
N PRO A 298 -11.59 5.00 11.83
CA PRO A 298 -12.64 5.42 12.75
C PRO A 298 -12.07 5.74 14.13
N PHE A 299 -12.55 6.81 14.75
CA PHE A 299 -12.03 7.26 16.04
C PHE A 299 -12.15 6.18 17.13
N ASP A 300 -13.30 5.49 17.19
CA ASP A 300 -13.50 4.43 18.18
C ASP A 300 -12.54 3.25 18.00
N VAL A 301 -12.21 2.90 16.75
CA VAL A 301 -11.19 1.88 16.47
C VAL A 301 -9.83 2.34 16.96
N MET A 302 -9.44 3.59 16.64
CA MET A 302 -8.18 4.15 17.08
C MET A 302 -8.08 4.22 18.60
N LYS A 303 -9.15 4.71 19.27
CA LYS A 303 -9.19 4.77 20.72
C LYS A 303 -9.04 3.39 21.36
N ARG A 304 -9.76 2.40 20.85
CA ARG A 304 -9.65 1.01 21.35
C ARG A 304 -8.23 0.45 21.15
N LEU A 305 -7.58 0.72 20.01
CA LEU A 305 -6.18 0.30 19.78
C LEU A 305 -5.24 0.90 20.82
N VAL A 306 -5.34 2.21 21.05
CA VAL A 306 -4.50 2.92 22.06
C VAL A 306 -4.76 2.40 23.46
N ASP A 307 -6.01 2.13 23.82
CA ASP A 307 -6.39 1.65 25.17
C ASP A 307 -6.00 0.17 25.39
N THR A 308 -5.85 -0.62 24.31
CA THR A 308 -5.69 -2.08 24.40
C THR A 308 -4.27 -2.54 24.14
N LEU A 309 -3.58 -1.95 23.14
CA LEU A 309 -2.26 -2.43 22.72
C LEU A 309 -1.14 -1.84 23.58
N PRO A 310 -0.09 -2.61 23.90
CA PRO A 310 1.01 -2.17 24.77
C PRO A 310 2.07 -1.33 24.04
N CYS A 311 1.71 -0.68 22.93
CA CYS A 311 2.64 0.05 22.07
C CYS A 311 2.08 1.43 21.70
N GLY A 312 2.95 2.29 21.13
CA GLY A 312 2.51 3.54 20.52
C GLY A 312 1.70 3.28 19.25
N CYS A 313 0.60 4.03 19.08
CA CYS A 313 -0.25 3.95 17.88
C CYS A 313 -0.11 5.24 17.06
N SER A 314 0.00 5.11 15.75
CA SER A 314 0.10 6.25 14.84
C SER A 314 -0.79 6.10 13.63
N ASN A 315 -1.51 7.17 13.29
CA ASN A 315 -2.21 7.25 12.02
C ASN A 315 -1.24 7.79 10.96
N ILE A 316 -1.12 7.08 9.83
CA ILE A 316 -0.21 7.46 8.74
C ILE A 316 -0.97 7.67 7.44
N TYR A 317 -0.52 8.67 6.68
CA TYR A 317 -0.96 8.91 5.32
C TYR A 317 0.21 8.80 4.36
N GLY A 318 -0.02 8.13 3.24
CA GLY A 318 0.95 8.04 2.16
C GLY A 318 0.31 7.58 0.86
N ILE A 319 0.95 7.94 -0.23
CA ILE A 319 0.58 7.52 -1.59
C ILE A 319 1.81 6.99 -2.31
N THR A 320 1.60 6.09 -3.26
CA THR A 320 2.71 5.50 -4.03
C THR A 320 3.53 6.57 -4.72
N GLU A 321 2.89 7.54 -5.34
CA GLU A 321 3.52 8.66 -6.06
C GLU A 321 4.41 9.54 -5.17
N GLY A 322 4.12 9.58 -3.86
CA GLY A 322 4.85 10.37 -2.85
C GLY A 322 5.98 9.62 -2.13
N GLY A 323 6.24 8.35 -2.51
CA GLY A 323 7.27 7.53 -1.85
C GLY A 323 6.83 6.92 -0.53
N GLY A 324 5.54 6.58 -0.39
CA GLY A 324 5.00 5.93 0.81
C GLY A 324 4.56 6.92 1.89
N GLY A 325 5.09 6.80 3.11
CA GLY A 325 4.69 7.65 4.23
C GLY A 325 4.95 9.14 3.99
N GLY A 326 3.90 9.95 4.10
CA GLY A 326 3.94 11.38 3.83
C GLY A 326 3.63 12.25 5.04
N LEU A 327 2.55 11.92 5.73
CA LEU A 327 2.08 12.61 6.92
C LEU A 327 1.89 11.58 8.05
N TYR A 328 2.15 11.99 9.28
CA TYR A 328 2.29 11.05 10.38
C TYR A 328 2.04 11.74 11.73
N ASN A 329 1.32 11.07 12.62
CA ASN A 329 1.25 11.49 14.02
C ASN A 329 2.51 11.00 14.73
N LEU A 330 3.39 11.92 15.13
CA LEU A 330 4.69 11.58 15.72
C LEU A 330 4.59 10.93 17.11
N TYR A 331 3.57 11.30 17.87
CA TYR A 331 3.38 10.84 19.24
C TYR A 331 2.02 10.19 19.42
N PRO A 332 1.93 9.08 20.16
CA PRO A 332 0.67 8.34 20.37
C PRO A 332 -0.47 9.21 20.95
N GLU A 333 -0.15 10.14 21.84
CA GLU A 333 -1.11 11.08 22.45
C GLU A 333 -1.78 11.99 21.42
N GLU A 334 -1.07 12.38 20.35
CA GLU A 334 -1.62 13.24 19.29
C GLU A 334 -2.80 12.57 18.57
N VAL A 335 -2.80 11.25 18.50
CA VAL A 335 -3.83 10.46 17.82
C VAL A 335 -5.20 10.62 18.50
N LEU A 336 -5.24 10.66 19.83
CA LEU A 336 -6.47 10.83 20.61
C LEU A 336 -6.86 12.30 20.79
N GLU A 337 -5.86 13.20 20.92
CA GLU A 337 -6.08 14.63 21.03
C GLU A 337 -6.60 15.25 19.72
N ARG A 338 -6.33 14.58 18.58
CA ARG A 338 -6.66 15.06 17.23
C ARG A 338 -7.35 13.98 16.39
N PRO A 339 -8.61 13.65 16.77
CA PRO A 339 -9.37 12.61 16.09
C PRO A 339 -9.43 12.83 14.57
N GLY A 340 -9.12 11.79 13.78
CA GLY A 340 -9.14 11.84 12.32
C GLY A 340 -7.95 12.54 11.67
N SER A 341 -7.02 13.11 12.44
CA SER A 341 -5.79 13.69 11.87
C SER A 341 -4.90 12.59 11.26
N ILE A 342 -4.35 12.90 10.10
CA ILE A 342 -3.28 12.14 9.45
C ILE A 342 -1.88 12.67 9.80
N GLY A 343 -1.79 13.57 10.78
CA GLY A 343 -0.54 14.11 11.32
C GLY A 343 0.04 15.29 10.54
N LYS A 344 1.35 15.41 10.62
CA LYS A 344 2.18 16.46 10.01
C LYS A 344 3.15 15.88 8.99
N PRO A 345 3.75 16.71 8.12
CA PRO A 345 4.79 16.27 7.19
C PRO A 345 5.95 15.56 7.90
N THR A 346 6.35 14.42 7.36
CA THR A 346 7.51 13.66 7.86
C THR A 346 8.83 14.33 7.49
N PHE A 347 9.93 13.87 8.07
CA PHE A 347 11.25 14.43 7.81
C PHE A 347 11.57 14.51 6.30
N GLY A 348 12.03 15.68 5.84
CA GLY A 348 12.37 15.92 4.43
C GLY A 348 11.17 16.01 3.49
N MET A 349 9.98 16.28 4.03
CA MET A 349 8.76 16.52 3.26
C MET A 349 8.18 17.89 3.60
N ASP A 350 7.70 18.60 2.59
CA ASP A 350 6.89 19.79 2.72
C ASP A 350 5.47 19.49 2.23
N ALA A 351 4.47 20.14 2.84
CA ALA A 351 3.06 19.96 2.49
C ALA A 351 2.33 21.31 2.54
N LYS A 352 1.43 21.51 1.61
CA LYS A 352 0.51 22.67 1.60
C LYS A 352 -0.86 22.28 1.07
N VAL A 353 -1.85 23.11 1.39
CA VAL A 353 -3.23 22.97 0.90
C VAL A 353 -3.55 24.13 0.00
N VAL A 354 -4.10 23.84 -1.18
CA VAL A 354 -4.45 24.87 -2.18
C VAL A 354 -5.90 24.69 -2.63
N ASP A 355 -6.53 25.81 -3.02
CA ASP A 355 -7.82 25.80 -3.69
C ASP A 355 -7.70 25.29 -5.15
N PHE A 356 -8.82 25.26 -5.89
CA PHE A 356 -8.81 24.80 -7.28
C PHE A 356 -8.13 25.77 -8.26
N GLU A 357 -7.85 27.02 -7.83
CA GLU A 357 -7.08 28.02 -8.58
C GLU A 357 -5.57 27.97 -8.24
N GLY A 358 -5.18 27.14 -7.25
CA GLY A 358 -3.79 26.95 -6.82
C GLY A 358 -3.33 27.92 -5.74
N ASN A 359 -4.23 28.72 -5.16
CA ASN A 359 -3.93 29.61 -4.04
C ASN A 359 -3.92 28.84 -2.73
N ALA A 360 -3.05 29.24 -1.79
CA ALA A 360 -3.05 28.67 -0.46
C ALA A 360 -4.37 28.99 0.28
N VAL A 361 -4.98 27.97 0.90
CA VAL A 361 -6.19 28.14 1.70
C VAL A 361 -5.87 28.56 3.13
N GLN A 362 -6.85 29.15 3.85
CA GLN A 362 -6.71 29.44 5.27
C GLN A 362 -6.90 28.16 6.11
N PRO A 363 -6.33 28.12 7.33
CA PRO A 363 -6.60 27.01 8.25
C PRO A 363 -8.09 26.74 8.43
N GLY A 364 -8.48 25.46 8.35
CA GLY A 364 -9.88 25.02 8.42
C GLY A 364 -10.62 24.97 7.08
N GLU A 365 -10.12 25.61 6.03
CA GLU A 365 -10.68 25.52 4.68
C GLU A 365 -10.24 24.21 3.99
N VAL A 366 -11.11 23.72 3.09
CA VAL A 366 -10.85 22.51 2.29
C VAL A 366 -10.10 22.86 1.03
N GLY A 367 -9.01 22.14 0.75
CA GLY A 367 -8.29 22.26 -0.49
C GLY A 367 -7.55 20.99 -0.85
N GLU A 368 -6.88 20.97 -2.00
CA GLU A 368 -6.06 19.84 -2.44
C GLU A 368 -4.74 19.82 -1.69
N LEU A 369 -4.37 18.63 -1.17
CA LEU A 369 -3.07 18.40 -0.57
C LEU A 369 -1.98 18.33 -1.65
N LEU A 370 -0.96 19.17 -1.51
CA LEU A 370 0.26 19.11 -2.29
C LEU A 370 1.43 18.69 -1.42
N LEU A 371 2.26 17.78 -1.94
CA LEU A 371 3.47 17.28 -1.28
C LEU A 371 4.71 17.64 -2.08
N LYS A 372 5.81 17.95 -1.39
CA LYS A 372 7.12 18.17 -2.01
C LYS A 372 8.20 17.45 -1.21
N THR A 373 8.92 16.54 -1.88
CA THR A 373 9.97 15.72 -1.25
C THR A 373 10.86 15.10 -2.31
N ASN A 374 12.05 14.66 -1.91
CA ASN A 374 12.96 13.87 -2.75
C ASN A 374 12.55 12.38 -2.89
N ARG A 375 11.46 11.96 -2.25
CA ARG A 375 10.92 10.58 -2.28
C ARG A 375 9.94 10.35 -3.42
N MET A 376 9.49 11.43 -4.09
CA MET A 376 8.46 11.35 -5.14
C MET A 376 8.87 10.45 -6.29
N MET A 377 7.87 9.88 -6.94
CA MET A 377 8.03 9.16 -8.20
C MET A 377 8.78 10.01 -9.23
N LYS A 378 9.44 9.35 -10.18
CA LYS A 378 9.97 9.99 -11.39
C LYS A 378 8.84 10.51 -12.29
N GLY A 379 7.73 9.77 -12.33
CA GLY A 379 6.54 10.08 -13.11
C GLY A 379 5.72 8.82 -13.39
N TYR A 380 4.66 8.98 -14.19
CA TYR A 380 3.93 7.86 -14.75
C TYR A 380 4.61 7.40 -16.04
N PHE A 381 4.99 6.12 -16.09
CA PHE A 381 5.74 5.57 -17.22
C PHE A 381 4.94 5.72 -18.53
N GLN A 382 5.63 6.22 -19.57
CA GLN A 382 5.05 6.51 -20.90
C GLN A 382 3.81 7.42 -20.90
N ASN A 383 3.57 8.17 -19.80
CA ASN A 383 2.46 9.13 -19.73
C ASN A 383 2.94 10.51 -19.24
N PRO A 384 3.68 11.27 -20.10
CA PRO A 384 4.19 12.59 -19.73
C PRO A 384 3.08 13.61 -19.43
N ALA A 385 1.94 13.55 -20.12
CA ALA A 385 0.82 14.45 -19.88
C ALA A 385 0.22 14.27 -18.48
N LEU A 386 0.06 13.03 -18.02
CA LEU A 386 -0.41 12.74 -16.66
C LEU A 386 0.67 13.11 -15.62
N THR A 387 1.94 12.88 -15.94
CA THR A 387 3.06 13.28 -15.08
C THR A 387 3.09 14.79 -14.88
N GLU A 388 3.02 15.58 -15.95
CA GLU A 388 2.98 17.03 -15.90
C GLU A 388 1.75 17.57 -15.15
N LYS A 389 0.60 16.89 -15.30
CA LYS A 389 -0.61 17.22 -14.52
C LYS A 389 -0.42 16.99 -13.03
N SER A 390 0.30 15.94 -12.64
CA SER A 390 0.46 15.53 -11.24
C SER A 390 1.70 16.10 -10.56
N LEU A 391 2.75 16.41 -11.32
CA LEU A 391 4.00 17.01 -10.81
C LEU A 391 4.20 18.38 -11.45
N LYS A 392 3.92 19.46 -10.69
CA LYS A 392 4.06 20.85 -11.15
C LYS A 392 4.96 21.63 -10.20
N ASP A 393 5.95 22.31 -10.72
CA ASP A 393 6.87 23.16 -9.95
C ASP A 393 7.51 22.48 -8.74
N GLY A 394 7.75 21.16 -8.87
CA GLY A 394 8.30 20.32 -7.80
C GLY A 394 7.28 19.92 -6.74
N TRP A 395 5.99 20.17 -6.92
CA TRP A 395 4.91 19.73 -6.06
C TRP A 395 4.11 18.59 -6.69
N LEU A 396 3.82 17.58 -5.89
CA LEU A 396 2.91 16.50 -6.23
C LEU A 396 1.49 16.89 -5.84
N TYR A 397 0.62 17.01 -6.83
CA TYR A 397 -0.82 17.15 -6.68
C TYR A 397 -1.42 15.79 -6.39
N THR A 398 -1.85 15.57 -5.15
CA THR A 398 -2.22 14.23 -4.67
C THR A 398 -3.61 13.80 -5.14
N GLY A 399 -4.47 14.75 -5.44
CA GLY A 399 -5.90 14.55 -5.69
C GLY A 399 -6.69 14.23 -4.41
N ASP A 400 -6.08 14.35 -3.22
CA ASP A 400 -6.74 14.19 -1.94
C ASP A 400 -7.10 15.57 -1.36
N LEU A 401 -8.35 15.74 -0.96
CA LEU A 401 -8.84 16.95 -0.32
C LEU A 401 -8.65 16.85 1.19
N VAL A 402 -8.07 17.89 1.76
CA VAL A 402 -7.73 17.95 3.17
C VAL A 402 -8.10 19.30 3.77
N LYS A 403 -8.17 19.34 5.10
CA LYS A 403 -8.09 20.57 5.92
C LYS A 403 -6.78 20.56 6.67
N VAL A 404 -6.25 21.72 6.98
CA VAL A 404 -5.14 21.90 7.93
C VAL A 404 -5.61 22.78 9.07
N ASP A 405 -5.30 22.40 10.33
CA ASP A 405 -5.64 23.24 11.49
C ASP A 405 -4.58 24.29 11.79
N ASP A 406 -4.86 25.19 12.75
CA ASP A 406 -3.95 26.27 13.16
C ASP A 406 -2.61 25.76 13.74
N GLN A 407 -2.52 24.48 14.08
CA GLN A 407 -1.31 23.85 14.62
C GLN A 407 -0.56 23.05 13.55
N GLY A 408 -1.06 23.02 12.31
CA GLY A 408 -0.44 22.37 11.16
C GLY A 408 -0.71 20.86 11.04
N TYR A 409 -1.77 20.35 11.68
CA TYR A 409 -2.23 18.97 11.48
C TYR A 409 -3.20 18.88 10.33
N PHE A 410 -3.05 17.85 9.52
CA PHE A 410 -3.85 17.60 8.33
C PHE A 410 -4.95 16.58 8.62
N TYR A 411 -6.10 16.76 7.97
CA TYR A 411 -7.29 15.90 8.09
C TYR A 411 -7.81 15.59 6.69
N ILE A 412 -7.92 14.31 6.33
CA ILE A 412 -8.52 13.90 5.07
C ILE A 412 -10.01 14.26 5.09
N VAL A 413 -10.48 14.91 4.04
CA VAL A 413 -11.90 15.21 3.83
C VAL A 413 -12.48 14.23 2.81
N ASP A 414 -11.85 14.13 1.62
CA ASP A 414 -12.24 13.19 0.57
C ASP A 414 -11.18 13.16 -0.55
N ARG A 415 -11.50 12.46 -1.63
CA ARG A 415 -10.78 12.60 -2.90
C ARG A 415 -11.48 13.58 -3.82
N ALA A 416 -10.74 14.47 -4.45
CA ALA A 416 -11.29 15.46 -5.38
C ALA A 416 -12.16 14.82 -6.48
N LYS A 417 -11.79 13.61 -6.95
CA LYS A 417 -12.52 12.84 -7.96
C LYS A 417 -13.80 12.15 -7.45
N ASP A 418 -13.90 11.94 -6.14
CA ASP A 418 -15.02 11.24 -5.51
C ASP A 418 -16.05 12.23 -4.96
N MET A 419 -15.69 13.50 -4.83
CA MET A 419 -16.58 14.60 -4.45
C MET A 419 -17.77 14.68 -5.43
N VAL A 420 -18.98 14.75 -4.87
CA VAL A 420 -20.23 14.87 -5.62
C VAL A 420 -20.61 16.35 -5.70
N THR A 421 -20.81 16.87 -6.92
CA THR A 421 -21.32 18.25 -7.08
C THR A 421 -22.81 18.21 -7.39
N SER A 422 -23.61 18.59 -6.42
CA SER A 422 -25.06 18.55 -6.53
C SER A 422 -25.67 19.96 -6.43
N GLY A 423 -26.25 20.43 -7.52
CA GLY A 423 -26.87 21.76 -7.55
C GLY A 423 -25.95 22.94 -7.23
N GLY A 424 -24.63 22.78 -7.50
CA GLY A 424 -23.60 23.77 -7.19
C GLY A 424 -22.92 23.60 -5.82
N GLU A 425 -23.42 22.70 -4.98
CA GLU A 425 -22.81 22.39 -3.68
C GLU A 425 -21.81 21.23 -3.83
N ASN A 426 -20.65 21.35 -3.18
CA ASN A 426 -19.68 20.28 -3.08
C ASN A 426 -20.01 19.37 -1.89
N ILE A 427 -20.31 18.11 -2.15
CA ILE A 427 -20.65 17.11 -1.17
C ILE A 427 -19.50 16.08 -1.10
N PHE A 428 -19.05 15.83 0.10
CA PHE A 428 -17.95 14.89 0.34
C PHE A 428 -18.52 13.54 0.80
N PRO A 429 -18.49 12.49 -0.05
CA PRO A 429 -19.00 11.17 0.29
C PRO A 429 -18.53 10.60 1.62
N VAL A 430 -17.28 10.83 2.00
CA VAL A 430 -16.72 10.33 3.27
C VAL A 430 -17.50 10.85 4.48
N GLU A 431 -17.94 12.13 4.48
CA GLU A 431 -18.75 12.68 5.58
C GLU A 431 -20.10 11.96 5.72
N ILE A 432 -20.67 11.50 4.60
CA ILE A 432 -21.95 10.77 4.60
C ILE A 432 -21.70 9.32 5.02
N GLU A 433 -20.64 8.69 4.50
CA GLU A 433 -20.24 7.34 4.84
C GLU A 433 -20.03 7.21 6.36
N ASP A 434 -19.22 8.11 6.94
CA ASP A 434 -18.97 8.13 8.39
C ASP A 434 -20.27 8.31 9.20
N ALA A 435 -21.14 9.24 8.79
CA ALA A 435 -22.39 9.50 9.50
C ALA A 435 -23.36 8.31 9.45
N LEU A 436 -23.44 7.60 8.32
CA LEU A 436 -24.30 6.43 8.14
C LEU A 436 -23.73 5.18 8.84
N MET A 437 -22.42 5.05 8.96
CA MET A 437 -21.77 3.95 9.71
C MET A 437 -22.14 3.93 11.20
N ASP A 438 -22.57 5.05 11.77
CA ASP A 438 -23.08 5.09 13.16
C ASP A 438 -24.37 4.29 13.36
N HIS A 439 -25.06 3.88 12.27
CA HIS A 439 -26.30 3.12 12.39
C HIS A 439 -26.04 1.66 12.78
N PRO A 440 -26.70 1.12 13.84
CA PRO A 440 -26.40 -0.19 14.41
C PRO A 440 -26.58 -1.37 13.44
N LYS A 441 -27.47 -1.24 12.44
CA LYS A 441 -27.73 -2.29 11.44
C LYS A 441 -26.79 -2.25 10.23
N ILE A 442 -25.99 -1.20 10.06
CA ILE A 442 -25.09 -1.06 8.93
C ILE A 442 -23.77 -1.77 9.23
N ASP A 443 -23.32 -2.59 8.29
CA ASP A 443 -22.02 -3.25 8.30
C ASP A 443 -20.98 -2.43 7.53
N ASP A 444 -21.36 -1.92 6.34
CA ASP A 444 -20.51 -1.09 5.50
C ASP A 444 -21.34 -0.15 4.61
N VAL A 445 -20.72 0.97 4.19
CA VAL A 445 -21.37 1.95 3.31
C VAL A 445 -20.39 2.59 2.37
N ALA A 446 -20.82 2.87 1.14
CA ALA A 446 -20.10 3.66 0.16
C ALA A 446 -21.02 4.64 -0.55
N CYS A 447 -20.57 5.88 -0.69
CA CYS A 447 -21.31 6.93 -1.40
C CYS A 447 -20.57 7.31 -2.69
N ILE A 448 -21.34 7.44 -3.79
CA ILE A 448 -20.83 7.85 -5.10
C ILE A 448 -21.77 8.87 -5.75
N GLY A 449 -21.25 9.66 -6.68
CA GLY A 449 -22.08 10.51 -7.55
C GLY A 449 -22.91 9.65 -8.51
N TYR A 450 -24.20 9.95 -8.56
CA TYR A 450 -25.17 9.37 -9.51
C TYR A 450 -25.72 10.48 -10.43
N PRO A 451 -25.79 10.24 -11.76
CA PRO A 451 -26.29 11.25 -12.69
C PRO A 451 -27.69 11.75 -12.37
N ASP A 452 -27.89 13.07 -12.41
CA ASP A 452 -29.20 13.71 -12.26
C ASP A 452 -29.36 14.82 -13.31
N GLU A 453 -30.50 14.86 -13.99
CA GLU A 453 -30.76 15.82 -15.07
C GLU A 453 -30.83 17.26 -14.60
N ARG A 454 -31.22 17.50 -13.34
CA ARG A 454 -31.41 18.84 -12.78
C ARG A 454 -30.23 19.32 -11.95
N LEU A 455 -29.64 18.42 -11.17
CA LEU A 455 -28.59 18.76 -10.19
C LEU A 455 -27.19 18.37 -10.66
N VAL A 456 -27.06 17.85 -11.89
CA VAL A 456 -25.86 17.25 -12.48
C VAL A 456 -25.51 15.91 -11.82
N GLU A 457 -25.34 15.90 -10.51
CA GLU A 457 -25.16 14.69 -9.71
C GLU A 457 -26.01 14.73 -8.44
N ILE A 458 -26.35 13.55 -7.94
CA ILE A 458 -26.90 13.33 -6.61
C ILE A 458 -26.09 12.25 -5.90
N VAL A 459 -26.16 12.18 -4.59
CA VAL A 459 -25.52 11.12 -3.83
C VAL A 459 -26.32 9.83 -3.96
N LEU A 460 -25.64 8.75 -4.40
CA LEU A 460 -26.10 7.37 -4.28
C LEU A 460 -25.35 6.73 -3.11
N ALA A 461 -26.07 6.25 -2.10
CA ALA A 461 -25.54 5.42 -1.03
C ALA A 461 -25.71 3.93 -1.36
N ILE A 462 -24.63 3.17 -1.33
CA ILE A 462 -24.61 1.71 -1.38
C ILE A 462 -24.40 1.25 0.06
N VAL A 463 -25.38 0.52 0.62
CA VAL A 463 -25.43 0.16 2.04
C VAL A 463 -25.42 -1.35 2.18
N GLN A 464 -24.42 -1.86 2.87
CA GLN A 464 -24.34 -3.26 3.28
C GLN A 464 -24.87 -3.38 4.71
N LEU A 465 -25.89 -4.19 4.90
CA LEU A 465 -26.45 -4.46 6.23
C LEU A 465 -25.70 -5.62 6.90
N LYS A 466 -25.69 -5.62 8.23
CA LYS A 466 -25.22 -6.75 9.02
C LYS A 466 -26.05 -7.99 8.73
N GLU A 467 -25.45 -9.15 8.91
CA GLU A 467 -26.11 -10.44 8.65
C GLU A 467 -27.41 -10.57 9.49
N GLY A 468 -28.52 -10.88 8.81
CA GLY A 468 -29.84 -11.03 9.42
C GLY A 468 -30.60 -9.72 9.63
N GLU A 469 -30.01 -8.55 9.39
CA GLU A 469 -30.67 -7.26 9.50
C GLU A 469 -31.45 -6.90 8.22
N SER A 470 -32.48 -6.07 8.40
CA SER A 470 -33.25 -5.45 7.31
C SER A 470 -33.48 -3.98 7.60
N MET A 471 -33.58 -3.16 6.56
CA MET A 471 -33.80 -1.72 6.66
C MET A 471 -34.54 -1.22 5.41
N THR A 472 -35.43 -0.24 5.58
CA THR A 472 -36.05 0.46 4.45
C THR A 472 -35.26 1.73 4.09
N GLU A 473 -35.51 2.27 2.89
CA GLU A 473 -34.91 3.56 2.50
C GLU A 473 -35.38 4.70 3.43
N GLU A 474 -36.65 4.66 3.86
CA GLU A 474 -37.22 5.65 4.77
C GLU A 474 -36.53 5.61 6.14
N GLU A 475 -36.30 4.42 6.71
CA GLU A 475 -35.58 4.25 7.97
C GLU A 475 -34.16 4.84 7.90
N LEU A 476 -33.44 4.60 6.79
CA LEU A 476 -32.13 5.17 6.58
C LEU A 476 -32.14 6.68 6.43
N LEU A 477 -33.14 7.23 5.71
CA LEU A 477 -33.27 8.68 5.52
C LEU A 477 -33.63 9.40 6.80
N GLU A 478 -34.55 8.84 7.61
CA GLU A 478 -34.89 9.37 8.93
C GLU A 478 -33.66 9.44 9.85
N PHE A 479 -32.82 8.39 9.83
CA PHE A 479 -31.55 8.39 10.56
C PHE A 479 -30.61 9.46 10.02
N ALA A 480 -30.43 9.55 8.69
CA ALA A 480 -29.55 10.53 8.05
C ALA A 480 -29.95 11.98 8.36
N GLU A 481 -31.26 12.30 8.45
CA GLU A 481 -31.75 13.63 8.83
C GLU A 481 -31.26 14.07 10.23
N THR A 482 -31.00 13.12 11.13
CA THR A 482 -30.46 13.42 12.46
C THR A 482 -28.95 13.70 12.46
N LYS A 483 -28.26 13.34 11.40
CA LYS A 483 -26.78 13.35 11.34
C LYS A 483 -26.21 14.39 10.38
N MET A 484 -26.95 14.79 9.34
CA MET A 484 -26.40 15.65 8.29
C MET A 484 -27.42 16.64 7.72
N ALA A 485 -26.89 17.71 7.10
CA ALA A 485 -27.71 18.69 6.43
C ALA A 485 -28.44 18.09 5.21
N LYS A 486 -29.64 18.57 4.92
CA LYS A 486 -30.54 18.04 3.87
C LYS A 486 -29.93 17.96 2.48
N TYR A 487 -29.04 18.88 2.11
CA TYR A 487 -28.39 18.87 0.80
C TYR A 487 -27.36 17.73 0.65
N LYS A 488 -26.79 17.21 1.76
CA LYS A 488 -25.87 16.09 1.80
C LYS A 488 -26.55 14.73 1.77
N MET A 489 -27.84 14.65 2.10
CA MET A 489 -28.54 13.39 2.21
C MET A 489 -28.54 12.60 0.90
N PRO A 490 -28.34 11.27 0.96
CA PRO A 490 -28.49 10.42 -0.21
C PRO A 490 -29.88 10.58 -0.83
N ARG A 491 -29.94 10.77 -2.15
CA ARG A 491 -31.20 10.83 -2.90
C ARG A 491 -31.52 9.53 -3.61
N LYS A 492 -30.59 8.60 -3.59
CA LYS A 492 -30.75 7.25 -4.07
C LYS A 492 -30.03 6.30 -3.11
N ILE A 493 -30.66 5.17 -2.79
CA ILE A 493 -30.14 4.17 -1.87
C ILE A 493 -30.21 2.81 -2.55
N ILE A 494 -29.18 1.99 -2.37
CA ILE A 494 -29.15 0.59 -2.82
C ILE A 494 -28.60 -0.25 -1.68
N PHE A 495 -29.37 -1.25 -1.25
CA PHE A 495 -28.88 -2.25 -0.30
C PHE A 495 -28.18 -3.37 -1.08
N ASP A 496 -26.85 -3.37 -1.03
CA ASP A 496 -25.99 -4.32 -1.75
C ASP A 496 -24.60 -4.38 -1.10
N PRO A 497 -23.83 -5.46 -1.24
CA PRO A 497 -22.48 -5.55 -0.72
C PRO A 497 -21.57 -4.42 -1.22
N VAL A 498 -20.80 -3.84 -0.31
CA VAL A 498 -19.83 -2.77 -0.59
C VAL A 498 -18.55 -3.37 -1.15
N MET A 499 -18.07 -2.84 -2.27
CA MET A 499 -16.87 -3.35 -2.93
C MET A 499 -15.61 -2.75 -2.29
N ARG A 500 -14.77 -3.60 -1.70
CA ARG A 500 -13.44 -3.23 -1.17
C ARG A 500 -12.33 -4.05 -1.79
N ASN A 501 -11.15 -3.44 -1.90
CA ASN A 501 -9.94 -4.15 -2.29
C ASN A 501 -9.34 -4.94 -1.09
N PRO A 502 -8.26 -5.73 -1.30
CA PRO A 502 -7.61 -6.52 -0.24
C PRO A 502 -7.10 -5.73 0.95
N THR A 503 -6.78 -4.45 0.74
CA THR A 503 -6.33 -3.54 1.80
C THR A 503 -7.48 -2.82 2.48
N GLY A 504 -8.75 -3.21 2.20
CA GLY A 504 -9.94 -2.62 2.77
C GLY A 504 -10.41 -1.33 2.11
N LYS A 505 -9.73 -0.83 1.08
CA LYS A 505 -10.07 0.43 0.40
C LYS A 505 -11.28 0.28 -0.49
N LEU A 506 -12.22 1.24 -0.42
CA LEU A 506 -13.42 1.30 -1.28
C LEU A 506 -13.06 1.34 -2.77
N MET A 507 -13.71 0.49 -3.55
CA MET A 507 -13.55 0.40 -5.00
C MET A 507 -14.60 1.26 -5.72
N LYS A 508 -14.68 2.57 -5.37
CA LYS A 508 -15.67 3.51 -5.92
C LYS A 508 -15.73 3.54 -7.46
N PRO A 509 -14.61 3.44 -8.22
CA PRO A 509 -14.67 3.34 -9.68
C PRO A 509 -15.46 2.14 -10.19
N GLN A 510 -15.29 0.95 -9.60
CA GLN A 510 -16.02 -0.26 -9.96
C GLN A 510 -17.50 -0.14 -9.58
N MET A 511 -17.81 0.45 -8.42
CA MET A 511 -19.18 0.74 -8.01
C MET A 511 -19.85 1.74 -8.97
N ARG A 512 -19.14 2.78 -9.44
CA ARG A 512 -19.66 3.68 -10.48
C ARG A 512 -20.02 2.91 -11.75
N VAL A 513 -19.13 2.06 -12.24
CA VAL A 513 -19.43 1.23 -13.43
C VAL A 513 -20.66 0.37 -13.21
N LYS A 514 -20.74 -0.31 -12.07
CA LYS A 514 -21.84 -1.23 -11.72
C LYS A 514 -23.19 -0.51 -11.68
N TYR A 515 -23.26 0.65 -11.02
CA TYR A 515 -24.54 1.30 -10.70
C TYR A 515 -24.92 2.45 -11.64
N THR A 516 -23.94 3.06 -12.33
CA THR A 516 -24.21 4.19 -13.24
C THR A 516 -23.87 3.90 -14.70
N GLY A 517 -23.20 2.79 -14.99
CA GLY A 517 -22.69 2.45 -16.32
C GLY A 517 -21.52 3.32 -16.78
N ARG A 518 -20.93 4.15 -15.90
CA ARG A 518 -19.87 5.12 -16.23
C ARG A 518 -18.59 4.82 -15.46
N LYS A 519 -17.44 4.94 -16.14
CA LYS A 519 -16.12 4.76 -15.52
C LYS A 519 -15.64 6.01 -14.76
N GLU A 520 -16.01 7.21 -15.20
CA GLU A 520 -15.53 8.49 -14.66
C GLU A 520 -16.60 9.22 -13.84
N ALA A 521 -16.16 9.95 -12.82
CA ALA A 521 -17.01 10.95 -12.17
C ALA A 521 -17.39 12.05 -13.19
N PHE A 522 -18.55 12.72 -12.98
CA PHE A 522 -19.14 13.67 -13.95
C PHE A 522 -18.29 14.90 -14.25
N LYS A 523 -17.27 15.18 -13.46
CA LYS A 523 -16.41 16.35 -13.66
C LYS A 523 -15.19 16.01 -14.51
N LYS A 524 -15.09 16.70 -15.66
CA LYS A 524 -13.84 17.27 -16.10
C LYS A 524 -13.53 18.42 -15.15
N LEU A 525 -12.55 18.25 -14.29
CA LEU A 525 -11.77 19.35 -13.79
C LEU A 525 -10.90 19.76 -14.99
N ASP A 526 -11.34 20.74 -15.75
CA ASP A 526 -10.56 21.38 -16.83
C ASP A 526 -9.40 22.14 -16.21
#